data_ec79cb05758519ace95189d3a8f5c71f
#
_entry.id   ec79cb05758519ace95189d3a8f5c71f
#
_cell.length_a   1.000
_cell.length_b   1.000
_cell.length_c   1.000
_cell.angle_alpha   90.00
_cell.angle_beta   90.00
_cell.angle_gamma   90.00
#
_symmetry.space_group_name_H-M   'P 1'
#
loop_
_entity.id
_entity.type
_entity.pdbx_description
1 polymer ?
#
loop_
_entity_poly.entity_id
_entity_poly.type
_entity_poly.pdbx_seq_one_letter_code
_entity_poly.pdbx_strand_id
1 'polypeptide(L)'
;MQNKVEESTVNSILENAQIETKTVFSKVTIVTAKLPNGFVLVESSGAVSEENYDAKIGKEVCMDRIKNKIWELEGYKLASQLHSKD
;
A
#
# COMPACT_ATOMS: atom_id res chain seq x y z
N MET A 1 -26.82 -2.24 2.64
CA MET A 1 -25.42 -2.57 2.79
C MET A 1 -24.68 -2.44 1.47
N GLN A 2 -23.50 -1.88 1.49
CA GLN A 2 -22.69 -1.77 0.28
C GLN A 2 -22.12 -3.14 -0.11
N ASN A 3 -22.02 -3.37 -1.39
CA ASN A 3 -21.45 -4.60 -1.94
C ASN A 3 -20.20 -4.34 -2.78
N LYS A 4 -19.58 -3.19 -2.58
CA LYS A 4 -18.33 -2.83 -3.24
C LYS A 4 -17.48 -1.99 -2.30
N VAL A 5 -16.17 -2.04 -2.50
CA VAL A 5 -15.22 -1.18 -1.77
C VAL A 5 -15.26 0.21 -2.41
N GLU A 6 -15.37 1.23 -1.59
CA GLU A 6 -15.35 2.62 -2.05
C GLU A 6 -13.91 3.13 -2.14
N GLU A 7 -13.62 3.90 -3.19
CA GLU A 7 -12.30 4.52 -3.34
C GLU A 7 -11.99 5.46 -2.17
N SER A 8 -13.00 6.18 -1.67
CA SER A 8 -12.83 7.06 -0.53
C SER A 8 -12.36 6.33 0.72
N THR A 9 -12.83 5.09 0.91
CA THR A 9 -12.39 4.25 2.03
C THR A 9 -10.91 3.90 1.89
N VAL A 10 -10.49 3.49 0.70
CA VAL A 10 -9.09 3.15 0.43
C VAL A 10 -8.20 4.36 0.63
N ASN A 11 -8.60 5.51 0.10
CA ASN A 11 -7.84 6.75 0.24
C ASN A 11 -7.73 7.18 1.70
N SER A 12 -8.81 7.06 2.47
CA SER A 12 -8.80 7.39 3.89
C SER A 12 -7.83 6.50 4.69
N ILE A 13 -7.82 5.21 4.40
CA ILE A 13 -6.89 4.28 5.05
C ILE A 13 -5.45 4.70 4.75
N LEU A 14 -5.15 4.98 3.49
CA LEU A 14 -3.81 5.37 3.06
C LEU A 14 -3.39 6.70 3.68
N GLU A 15 -4.27 7.69 3.70
CA GLU A 15 -3.99 9.01 4.27
C GLU A 15 -3.70 8.95 5.77
N ASN A 16 -4.27 7.99 6.47
CA ASN A 16 -4.10 7.83 7.92
C ASN A 16 -3.05 6.78 8.27
N ALA A 17 -2.35 6.23 7.29
CA ALA A 17 -1.28 5.28 7.52
C ALA A 17 0.02 6.01 7.93
N GLN A 18 0.82 5.35 8.73
CA GLN A 18 2.17 5.81 9.04
C GLN A 18 3.12 5.28 7.98
N ILE A 19 3.82 6.16 7.29
CA ILE A 19 4.68 5.80 6.16
C ILE A 19 6.14 6.02 6.53
N GLU A 20 6.94 5.00 6.32
CA GLU A 20 8.40 5.09 6.46
C GLU A 20 9.03 4.71 5.12
N THR A 21 10.00 5.50 4.68
CA THR A 21 10.69 5.29 3.42
C THR A 21 12.18 5.15 3.68
N LYS A 22 12.81 4.16 3.06
CA LYS A 22 14.22 3.90 3.22
C LYS A 22 14.86 3.58 1.86
N THR A 23 16.06 4.12 1.65
CA THR A 23 16.89 3.75 0.49
C THR A 23 17.94 2.75 0.95
N VAL A 24 18.10 1.67 0.20
CA VAL A 24 19.06 0.61 0.49
C VAL A 24 20.01 0.44 -0.68
N PHE A 25 21.30 0.41 -0.40
CA PHE A 25 22.35 0.21 -1.40
C PHE A 25 22.30 1.23 -2.56
N SER A 26 21.79 2.43 -2.32
CA SER A 26 21.64 3.47 -3.32
C SER A 26 20.88 3.05 -4.57
N LYS A 27 20.10 1.98 -4.50
CA LYS A 27 19.40 1.38 -5.65
C LYS A 27 17.96 0.99 -5.37
N VAL A 28 17.58 0.82 -4.12
CA VAL A 28 16.27 0.26 -3.76
C VAL A 28 15.56 1.20 -2.81
N THR A 29 14.30 1.47 -3.11
CA THR A 29 13.41 2.16 -2.18
C THR A 29 12.53 1.12 -1.48
N ILE A 30 12.47 1.19 -0.16
CA ILE A 30 11.57 0.37 0.64
C ILE A 30 10.59 1.29 1.32
N VAL A 31 9.31 1.02 1.18
CA VAL A 31 8.25 1.77 1.86
C VAL A 31 7.48 0.82 2.77
N THR A 32 7.38 1.21 4.03
CA THR A 32 6.61 0.48 5.03
C THR A 32 5.41 1.35 5.40
N ALA A 33 4.23 0.76 5.39
CA ALA A 33 3.00 1.46 5.74
C ALA A 33 2.30 0.72 6.88
N LYS A 34 2.16 1.40 8.02
CA LYS A 34 1.37 0.88 9.13
C LYS A 34 -0.02 1.47 9.01
N LEU A 35 -0.99 0.62 8.70
CA LEU A 35 -2.38 1.03 8.51
C LEU A 35 -3.04 1.38 9.86
N PRO A 36 -4.18 2.11 9.85
CA PRO A 36 -4.82 2.55 11.10
C PRO A 36 -5.17 1.43 12.08
N ASN A 37 -5.40 0.22 11.59
CA ASN A 37 -5.70 -0.92 12.47
C ASN A 37 -4.44 -1.66 12.96
N GLY A 38 -3.25 -1.17 12.61
CA GLY A 38 -1.99 -1.79 13.00
C GLY A 38 -1.41 -2.76 11.99
N PHE A 39 -2.14 -3.10 10.92
CA PHE A 39 -1.62 -3.98 9.87
C PHE A 39 -0.49 -3.29 9.11
N VAL A 40 0.59 -4.03 8.82
CA VAL A 40 1.76 -3.44 8.16
C VAL A 40 1.93 -4.03 6.76
N LEU A 41 2.09 -3.13 5.79
CA LEU A 41 2.42 -3.48 4.42
C LEU A 41 3.82 -2.98 4.10
N VAL A 42 4.56 -3.76 3.31
CA VAL A 42 5.91 -3.40 2.86
C VAL A 42 5.98 -3.57 1.36
N GLU A 43 6.50 -2.56 0.68
CA GLU A 43 6.77 -2.64 -0.76
C GLU A 43 8.17 -2.15 -1.05
N SER A 44 8.73 -2.62 -2.15
CA SER A 44 10.04 -2.18 -2.58
C SER A 44 10.05 -1.95 -4.08
N SER A 45 10.96 -1.07 -4.51
CA SER A 45 11.17 -0.79 -5.92
C SER A 45 12.66 -0.54 -6.13
N GLY A 46 13.26 -1.25 -7.07
CA GLY A 46 14.70 -1.16 -7.31
C GLY A 46 15.02 -0.65 -8.69
N ALA A 47 16.20 -0.04 -8.82
CA ALA A 47 16.78 0.35 -10.09
C ALA A 47 17.86 -0.67 -10.50
N VAL A 48 18.13 -0.77 -11.79
CA VAL A 48 19.19 -1.64 -12.29
C VAL A 48 20.56 -1.11 -11.89
N SER A 49 20.71 0.22 -11.88
CA SER A 49 21.98 0.85 -11.51
C SER A 49 21.73 2.04 -10.59
N GLU A 50 22.77 2.41 -9.84
CA GLU A 50 22.71 3.58 -8.97
C GLU A 50 22.46 4.86 -9.75
N GLU A 51 22.99 4.94 -10.97
CA GLU A 51 22.83 6.12 -11.82
C GLU A 51 21.38 6.36 -12.22
N ASN A 52 20.60 5.29 -12.35
CA ASN A 52 19.20 5.38 -12.74
C ASN A 52 18.25 5.41 -11.54
N TYR A 53 18.79 5.33 -10.35
CA TYR A 53 17.96 5.33 -9.16
C TYR A 53 17.35 6.71 -8.89
N ASP A 54 16.05 6.73 -8.64
CA ASP A 54 15.32 7.93 -8.27
C ASP A 54 14.39 7.58 -7.11
N ALA A 55 14.72 8.10 -5.93
CA ALA A 55 13.98 7.80 -4.71
C ALA A 55 12.52 8.26 -4.79
N LYS A 56 12.26 9.37 -5.48
CA LYS A 56 10.90 9.88 -5.63
C LYS A 56 10.04 8.93 -6.46
N ILE A 57 10.58 8.48 -7.59
CA ILE A 57 9.89 7.51 -8.45
C ILE A 57 9.70 6.20 -7.71
N GLY A 58 10.74 5.73 -7.02
CA GLY A 58 10.65 4.50 -6.23
C GLY A 58 9.55 4.56 -5.18
N LYS A 59 9.44 5.69 -4.49
CA LYS A 59 8.40 5.89 -3.50
C LYS A 59 7.00 5.88 -4.14
N GLU A 60 6.83 6.56 -5.27
CA GLU A 60 5.55 6.60 -5.98
C GLU A 60 5.11 5.19 -6.39
N VAL A 61 6.02 4.39 -6.94
CA VAL A 61 5.72 3.01 -7.32
C VAL A 61 5.30 2.19 -6.11
N CYS A 62 6.03 2.31 -5.00
CA CYS A 62 5.70 1.59 -3.77
C CYS A 62 4.34 2.02 -3.21
N MET A 63 4.04 3.32 -3.22
CA MET A 63 2.76 3.82 -2.72
C MET A 63 1.59 3.32 -3.56
N ASP A 64 1.75 3.24 -4.88
CA ASP A 64 0.73 2.68 -5.76
C ASP A 64 0.48 1.20 -5.44
N ARG A 65 1.54 0.44 -5.21
CA ARG A 65 1.43 -0.97 -4.85
C ARG A 65 0.76 -1.17 -3.50
N ILE A 66 1.09 -0.30 -2.54
CA ILE A 66 0.45 -0.32 -1.22
C ILE A 66 -1.04 -0.03 -1.35
N LYS A 67 -1.40 0.97 -2.15
CA LYS A 67 -2.80 1.31 -2.39
C LYS A 67 -3.56 0.12 -3.01
N ASN A 68 -2.95 -0.57 -3.96
CA ASN A 68 -3.55 -1.75 -4.58
C ASN A 68 -3.77 -2.87 -3.56
N LYS A 69 -2.83 -3.05 -2.65
CA LYS A 69 -2.98 -4.05 -1.58
C LYS A 69 -4.10 -3.68 -0.62
N ILE A 70 -4.28 -2.40 -0.32
CA ILE A 70 -5.39 -1.95 0.51
C ILE A 70 -6.72 -2.28 -0.18
N TRP A 71 -6.82 -2.06 -1.50
CA TRP A 71 -8.00 -2.47 -2.27
C TRP A 71 -8.29 -3.96 -2.09
N GLU A 72 -7.26 -4.81 -2.23
CA GLU A 72 -7.43 -6.26 -2.08
C GLU A 72 -7.88 -6.63 -0.67
N LEU A 73 -7.26 -6.05 0.35
CA LEU A 73 -7.58 -6.35 1.74
C LEU A 73 -9.00 -5.92 2.09
N GLU A 74 -9.41 -4.74 1.65
CA GLU A 74 -10.78 -4.26 1.86
C GLU A 74 -11.78 -5.11 1.09
N GLY A 75 -11.41 -5.55 -0.11
CA GLY A 75 -12.23 -6.46 -0.89
C GLY A 75 -12.43 -7.80 -0.20
N TYR A 76 -11.36 -8.39 0.32
CA TYR A 76 -11.43 -9.63 1.07
C TYR A 76 -12.31 -9.47 2.32
N LYS A 77 -12.10 -8.39 3.06
CA LYS A 77 -12.88 -8.08 4.24
C LYS A 77 -14.37 -7.97 3.92
N LEU A 78 -14.69 -7.23 2.86
CA LEU A 78 -16.08 -7.06 2.45
C LEU A 78 -16.69 -8.38 2.00
N ALA A 79 -15.96 -9.18 1.22
CA ALA A 79 -16.42 -10.49 0.78
C ALA A 79 -16.75 -11.38 1.97
N SER A 80 -15.92 -11.36 3.01
CA SER A 80 -16.16 -12.12 4.23
C SER A 80 -17.41 -11.65 4.95
N GLN A 81 -17.62 -10.33 5.03
CA GLN A 81 -18.81 -9.76 5.66
C GLN A 81 -20.08 -10.13 4.91
N LEU A 82 -20.05 -10.07 3.58
CA LEU A 82 -21.21 -10.41 2.76
C LEU A 82 -21.53 -11.90 2.85
N HIS A 83 -20.49 -12.75 2.83
CA HIS A 83 -20.67 -14.19 2.91
C HIS A 83 -21.28 -14.61 4.27
N SER A 84 -20.86 -13.98 5.35
CA SER A 84 -21.34 -14.34 6.69
C SER A 84 -22.80 -13.98 6.93
N LYS A 85 -23.42 -13.21 6.03
CA LYS A 85 -24.83 -12.84 6.13
C LYS A 85 -25.77 -13.81 5.43
N ASP A 86 -25.21 -14.71 4.63
CA ASP A 86 -26.01 -15.73 3.93
C ASP A 86 -26.32 -16.96 4.84
#